data_b961da49b82422b06eec5a83dd79c599
#
_entry.id   b961da49b82422b06eec5a83dd79c599
#
_cell.length_a   1.000
_cell.length_b   1.000
_cell.length_c   1.000
_cell.angle_alpha   90.00
_cell.angle_beta   90.00
_cell.angle_gamma   90.00
#
_symmetry.space_group_name_H-M   'P 1'
#
loop_
_entity.id
_entity.type
_entity.pdbx_description
1 polymer ?
#
loop_
_entity_poly.entity_id
_entity_poly.type
_entity_poly.pdbx_seq_one_letter_code
_entity_poly.pdbx_strand_id
1 'polypeptide(L)'
;MKSYCIKDGYVHRNEYVQYDNTPQTDKFQDEVYAVARYICNQNNFEKIADIGCGSAYKLMKYFRDKDFLGLELEPNLSYIKKKYPLFKFALSDFDNPPEDNFDILICSDVIEHLLEPDELIEFIKKINWKYLVLSTPDREVIQNLQRGFGWDVEENGPPYNEHHIREWTSKEFYEYVSQHFRVIEHFCAPIQKECQIIIATKHNK
;
A
#
# COMPACT_ATOMS: atom_id res chain seq x y z
N MET A 1 -21.81 -10.47 0.43
CA MET A 1 -20.41 -10.10 0.61
C MET A 1 -20.19 -8.81 -0.15
N LYS A 2 -19.42 -7.83 0.37
CA LYS A 2 -19.12 -6.60 -0.39
C LYS A 2 -18.23 -6.96 -1.57
N SER A 3 -18.48 -6.39 -2.74
CA SER A 3 -17.70 -6.70 -3.96
C SER A 3 -16.36 -5.95 -4.03
N TYR A 4 -16.22 -4.85 -3.28
CA TYR A 4 -15.06 -3.93 -3.35
C TYR A 4 -14.68 -3.54 -4.80
N CYS A 5 -15.68 -3.40 -5.67
CA CYS A 5 -15.57 -3.16 -7.12
C CYS A 5 -14.93 -4.30 -7.93
N ILE A 6 -14.70 -5.45 -7.34
CA ILE A 6 -14.21 -6.61 -8.06
C ILE A 6 -15.35 -7.27 -8.85
N LYS A 7 -15.03 -7.78 -10.04
CA LYS A 7 -15.98 -8.48 -10.92
C LYS A 7 -16.70 -9.63 -10.24
N ASP A 8 -17.93 -9.90 -10.62
CA ASP A 8 -18.70 -11.05 -10.17
C ASP A 8 -17.99 -12.36 -10.50
N GLY A 9 -18.04 -13.31 -9.55
CA GLY A 9 -17.43 -14.64 -9.72
C GLY A 9 -15.95 -14.71 -9.38
N TYR A 10 -15.27 -13.60 -9.06
CA TYR A 10 -13.90 -13.64 -8.55
C TYR A 10 -13.84 -14.27 -7.17
N VAL A 11 -12.95 -15.23 -6.99
CA VAL A 11 -12.72 -15.92 -5.72
C VAL A 11 -11.58 -15.26 -4.98
N HIS A 12 -11.86 -14.73 -3.79
CA HIS A 12 -10.85 -14.21 -2.88
C HIS A 12 -10.64 -15.17 -1.69
N ARG A 13 -9.51 -15.03 -0.98
CA ARG A 13 -9.28 -15.80 0.24
C ARG A 13 -10.13 -15.28 1.38
N ASN A 14 -10.48 -16.17 2.30
CA ASN A 14 -11.24 -15.85 3.51
C ASN A 14 -10.37 -15.87 4.76
N GLU A 15 -9.09 -16.21 4.62
CA GLU A 15 -8.15 -16.34 5.73
C GLU A 15 -6.91 -15.49 5.46
N TYR A 16 -6.44 -14.83 6.49
CA TYR A 16 -5.20 -14.05 6.46
C TYR A 16 -4.01 -14.97 6.70
N VAL A 17 -2.99 -14.90 5.84
CA VAL A 17 -1.68 -15.53 6.03
C VAL A 17 -0.66 -14.44 6.31
N GLN A 18 -0.06 -14.45 7.50
CA GLN A 18 0.92 -13.45 7.90
C GLN A 18 2.11 -13.42 6.95
N TYR A 19 2.48 -12.22 6.53
CA TYR A 19 3.67 -11.98 5.71
C TYR A 19 4.86 -11.56 6.57
N ASP A 20 6.05 -12.15 6.33
CA ASP A 20 7.30 -11.73 6.97
C ASP A 20 7.90 -10.55 6.21
N ASN A 21 7.78 -9.37 6.79
CA ASN A 21 8.32 -8.11 6.25
C ASN A 21 9.72 -7.76 6.77
N THR A 22 10.39 -8.63 7.51
CA THR A 22 11.74 -8.35 8.04
C THR A 22 12.86 -8.35 6.99
N PRO A 23 12.79 -9.10 5.87
CA PRO A 23 13.80 -9.06 4.83
C PRO A 23 13.92 -7.67 4.20
N GLN A 24 15.16 -7.22 3.97
CA GLN A 24 15.43 -5.97 3.27
C GLN A 24 15.56 -6.25 1.77
N THR A 25 14.80 -5.53 0.96
CA THR A 25 14.87 -5.67 -0.50
C THR A 25 14.43 -4.41 -1.22
N ASP A 26 15.09 -4.12 -2.34
CA ASP A 26 14.66 -3.10 -3.32
C ASP A 26 13.82 -3.71 -4.45
N LYS A 27 13.58 -5.01 -4.42
CA LYS A 27 12.97 -5.71 -5.52
C LYS A 27 11.51 -5.28 -5.77
N PHE A 28 10.78 -4.97 -4.69
CA PHE A 28 9.37 -4.60 -4.78
C PHE A 28 9.12 -3.20 -4.20
N GLN A 29 8.11 -2.49 -4.70
CA GLN A 29 7.61 -1.21 -4.18
C GLN A 29 8.61 -0.03 -4.23
N ASP A 30 9.82 -0.21 -4.76
CA ASP A 30 10.84 0.84 -4.79
C ASP A 30 10.33 2.09 -5.52
N GLU A 31 9.58 1.91 -6.62
CA GLU A 31 9.03 3.01 -7.39
C GLU A 31 7.91 3.77 -6.65
N VAL A 32 7.16 3.11 -5.76
CA VAL A 32 6.13 3.77 -4.93
C VAL A 32 6.77 4.82 -4.03
N TYR A 33 7.87 4.44 -3.36
CA TYR A 33 8.62 5.37 -2.50
C TYR A 33 9.35 6.44 -3.31
N ALA A 34 9.85 6.12 -4.50
CA ALA A 34 10.44 7.11 -5.40
C ALA A 34 9.41 8.16 -5.84
N VAL A 35 8.18 7.75 -6.17
CA VAL A 35 7.06 8.64 -6.50
C VAL A 35 6.69 9.53 -5.31
N ALA A 36 6.54 8.95 -4.12
CA ALA A 36 6.26 9.71 -2.90
C ALA A 36 7.37 10.73 -2.61
N ARG A 37 8.66 10.34 -2.78
CA ARG A 37 9.80 11.24 -2.63
C ARG A 37 9.81 12.36 -3.66
N TYR A 38 9.45 12.06 -4.91
CA TYR A 38 9.31 13.07 -5.95
C TYR A 38 8.26 14.12 -5.58
N ILE A 39 7.07 13.69 -5.11
CA ILE A 39 6.00 14.59 -4.65
C ILE A 39 6.49 15.45 -3.47
N CYS A 40 7.20 14.87 -2.51
CA CYS A 40 7.80 15.61 -1.41
C CYS A 40 8.71 16.75 -1.89
N ASN A 41 9.60 16.45 -2.84
CA ASN A 41 10.56 17.41 -3.34
C ASN A 41 9.88 18.54 -4.12
N GLN A 42 8.86 18.23 -4.95
CA GLN A 42 8.13 19.24 -5.73
C GLN A 42 7.32 20.21 -4.86
N ASN A 43 6.89 19.80 -3.67
CA ASN A 43 6.03 20.57 -2.79
C ASN A 43 6.73 21.05 -1.52
N ASN A 44 8.02 20.78 -1.35
CA ASN A 44 8.79 21.05 -0.12
C ASN A 44 8.14 20.44 1.13
N PHE A 45 7.66 19.21 1.02
CA PHE A 45 7.03 18.50 2.10
C PHE A 45 8.06 17.89 3.05
N GLU A 46 7.73 17.83 4.36
CA GLU A 46 8.64 17.40 5.41
C GLU A 46 8.10 16.27 6.27
N LYS A 47 6.76 16.14 6.41
CA LYS A 47 6.14 15.17 7.31
C LYS A 47 5.49 14.03 6.54
N ILE A 48 5.96 12.82 6.80
CA ILE A 48 5.54 11.60 6.11
C ILE A 48 4.99 10.59 7.12
N ALA A 49 3.91 9.90 6.79
CA ALA A 49 3.53 8.67 7.45
C ALA A 49 3.51 7.51 6.44
N ASP A 50 3.88 6.32 6.91
CA ASP A 50 3.95 5.11 6.10
C ASP A 50 3.20 3.98 6.81
N ILE A 51 2.07 3.55 6.24
CA ILE A 51 1.21 2.50 6.78
C ILE A 51 1.68 1.15 6.23
N GLY A 52 2.07 0.24 7.12
CA GLY A 52 2.64 -1.05 6.73
C GLY A 52 4.08 -0.89 6.20
N CYS A 53 4.92 -0.16 6.95
CA CYS A 53 6.28 0.16 6.51
C CYS A 53 7.25 -1.04 6.47
N GLY A 54 6.81 -2.23 6.85
CA GLY A 54 7.56 -3.49 6.82
C GLY A 54 8.89 -3.41 7.58
N SER A 55 9.98 -3.76 6.90
CA SER A 55 11.34 -3.65 7.45
C SER A 55 11.84 -2.21 7.60
N ALA A 56 11.04 -1.21 7.24
CA ALA A 56 11.36 0.21 7.11
C ALA A 56 12.56 0.50 6.17
N TYR A 57 12.99 -0.47 5.35
CA TYR A 57 14.16 -0.31 4.48
C TYR A 57 13.96 0.81 3.46
N LYS A 58 12.82 0.83 2.74
CA LYS A 58 12.51 1.86 1.74
C LYS A 58 12.23 3.22 2.38
N LEU A 59 11.53 3.23 3.52
CA LEU A 59 11.32 4.46 4.30
C LEU A 59 12.66 5.09 4.68
N MET A 60 13.62 4.29 5.16
CA MET A 60 14.98 4.75 5.46
C MET A 60 15.79 5.15 4.22
N LYS A 61 15.60 4.47 3.10
CA LYS A 61 16.28 4.79 1.83
C LYS A 61 15.84 6.15 1.29
N TYR A 62 14.54 6.42 1.29
CA TYR A 62 13.95 7.58 0.61
C TYR A 62 13.69 8.78 1.54
N PHE A 63 13.49 8.56 2.85
CA PHE A 63 12.98 9.59 3.77
C PHE A 63 13.79 9.75 5.06
N ARG A 64 15.02 9.21 5.12
CA ARG A 64 15.89 9.33 6.30
C ARG A 64 16.16 10.78 6.72
N ASP A 65 16.10 11.72 5.79
CA ASP A 65 16.30 13.15 5.96
C ASP A 65 15.01 13.93 6.29
N LYS A 66 13.89 13.24 6.45
CA LYS A 66 12.56 13.80 6.71
C LYS A 66 12.03 13.43 8.10
N ASP A 67 11.05 14.17 8.60
CA ASP A 67 10.28 13.77 9.78
C ASP A 67 9.22 12.76 9.37
N PHE A 68 9.41 11.50 9.74
CA PHE A 68 8.46 10.45 9.39
C PHE A 68 7.99 9.63 10.58
N LEU A 69 6.81 9.03 10.41
CA LEU A 69 6.24 8.00 11.28
C LEU A 69 5.99 6.73 10.47
N GLY A 70 6.69 5.65 10.80
CA GLY A 70 6.38 4.32 10.26
C GLY A 70 5.35 3.61 11.15
N LEU A 71 4.28 3.11 10.54
CA LEU A 71 3.24 2.32 11.21
C LEU A 71 3.38 0.86 10.78
N GLU A 72 3.47 -0.06 11.76
CA GLU A 72 3.67 -1.48 11.48
C GLU A 72 3.05 -2.36 12.58
N LEU A 73 2.80 -3.62 12.27
CA LEU A 73 2.31 -4.62 13.21
C LEU A 73 3.46 -5.39 13.89
N GLU A 74 3.17 -6.01 15.03
CA GLU A 74 4.11 -6.97 15.61
C GLU A 74 4.16 -8.27 14.77
N PRO A 75 5.30 -8.97 14.67
CA PRO A 75 6.57 -8.69 15.39
C PRO A 75 7.48 -7.67 14.68
N ASN A 76 7.13 -7.23 13.48
CA ASN A 76 7.97 -6.33 12.66
C ASN A 76 8.22 -4.99 13.37
N LEU A 77 7.22 -4.45 14.07
CA LEU A 77 7.37 -3.19 14.83
C LEU A 77 8.53 -3.27 15.86
N SER A 78 8.58 -4.34 16.63
CA SER A 78 9.67 -4.57 17.59
C SER A 78 11.03 -4.70 16.90
N TYR A 79 11.08 -5.37 15.74
CA TYR A 79 12.30 -5.49 14.94
C TYR A 79 12.80 -4.13 14.45
N ILE A 80 11.94 -3.31 13.82
CA ILE A 80 12.34 -2.01 13.26
C ILE A 80 12.72 -0.99 14.34
N LYS A 81 12.02 -0.97 15.48
CA LYS A 81 12.38 -0.14 16.64
C LYS A 81 13.78 -0.45 17.16
N LYS A 82 14.13 -1.73 17.22
CA LYS A 82 15.48 -2.16 17.62
C LYS A 82 16.52 -1.79 16.57
N LYS A 83 16.20 -1.92 15.28
CA LYS A 83 17.10 -1.65 14.17
C LYS A 83 17.35 -0.17 13.95
N TYR A 84 16.35 0.67 14.16
CA TYR A 84 16.38 2.10 13.90
C TYR A 84 15.92 2.92 15.11
N PRO A 85 16.64 2.87 16.25
CA PRO A 85 16.17 3.40 17.55
C PRO A 85 16.02 4.93 17.59
N LEU A 86 16.56 5.65 16.61
CA LEU A 86 16.49 7.12 16.53
C LEU A 86 15.29 7.62 15.70
N PHE A 87 14.49 6.72 15.13
CA PHE A 87 13.37 7.05 14.27
C PHE A 87 12.03 6.66 14.90
N LYS A 88 10.96 7.28 14.42
CA LYS A 88 9.62 7.13 14.99
C LYS A 88 8.89 5.97 14.33
N PHE A 89 8.49 4.99 15.14
CA PHE A 89 7.64 3.87 14.73
C PHE A 89 6.55 3.62 15.76
N ALA A 90 5.34 3.33 15.30
CA ALA A 90 4.20 3.04 16.15
C ALA A 90 3.42 1.82 15.64
N LEU A 91 2.53 1.30 16.47
CA LEU A 91 1.62 0.24 16.07
C LEU A 91 0.63 0.75 15.01
N SER A 92 0.45 -0.02 13.96
CA SER A 92 -0.60 0.20 12.98
C SER A 92 -1.94 -0.27 13.56
N ASP A 93 -2.55 0.60 14.37
CA ASP A 93 -3.82 0.35 15.05
C ASP A 93 -4.92 1.18 14.36
N PHE A 94 -5.82 0.51 13.64
CA PHE A 94 -6.86 1.19 12.86
C PHE A 94 -7.93 1.87 13.74
N ASP A 95 -8.03 1.51 15.00
CA ASP A 95 -8.92 2.18 15.95
C ASP A 95 -8.31 3.49 16.49
N ASN A 96 -6.98 3.56 16.58
CA ASN A 96 -6.24 4.68 17.15
C ASN A 96 -5.29 5.33 16.12
N PRO A 97 -5.81 6.11 15.15
CA PRO A 97 -4.99 6.78 14.14
C PRO A 97 -4.09 7.84 14.79
N PRO A 98 -2.89 8.12 14.20
CA PRO A 98 -2.04 9.19 14.67
C PRO A 98 -2.73 10.56 14.51
N GLU A 99 -2.57 11.43 15.53
CA GLU A 99 -3.17 12.77 15.56
C GLU A 99 -2.34 13.82 14.78
N ASP A 100 -1.12 13.46 14.39
CA ASP A 100 -0.22 14.35 13.64
C ASP A 100 -0.78 14.72 12.26
N ASN A 101 -0.29 15.87 11.74
CA ASN A 101 -0.57 16.28 10.37
C ASN A 101 0.58 15.81 9.47
N PHE A 102 0.28 15.10 8.41
CA PHE A 102 1.26 14.63 7.44
C PHE A 102 1.10 15.33 6.09
N ASP A 103 2.20 15.56 5.41
CA ASP A 103 2.18 16.07 4.04
C ASP A 103 1.89 14.94 3.06
N ILE A 104 2.53 13.78 3.27
CA ILE A 104 2.29 12.56 2.50
C ILE A 104 1.98 11.39 3.43
N LEU A 105 0.98 10.64 3.03
CA LEU A 105 0.67 9.31 3.55
C LEU A 105 1.04 8.28 2.49
N ILE A 106 1.89 7.34 2.84
CA ILE A 106 2.26 6.20 2.00
C ILE A 106 1.51 4.96 2.53
N CYS A 107 0.99 4.14 1.64
CA CYS A 107 0.45 2.83 1.96
C CYS A 107 0.73 1.91 0.77
N SER A 108 1.83 1.16 0.86
CA SER A 108 2.35 0.40 -0.27
C SER A 108 2.16 -1.09 -0.05
N ASP A 109 1.35 -1.69 -0.92
CA ASP A 109 1.05 -3.12 -0.96
C ASP A 109 0.62 -3.67 0.44
N VAL A 110 -0.43 -3.05 0.99
CA VAL A 110 -1.05 -3.42 2.27
C VAL A 110 -2.50 -3.86 2.07
N ILE A 111 -3.24 -3.17 1.21
CA ILE A 111 -4.68 -3.30 1.08
C ILE A 111 -5.12 -4.70 0.59
N GLU A 112 -4.30 -5.35 -0.22
CA GLU A 112 -4.52 -6.71 -0.74
C GLU A 112 -4.43 -7.80 0.34
N HIS A 113 -3.76 -7.50 1.45
CA HIS A 113 -3.61 -8.44 2.57
C HIS A 113 -4.79 -8.40 3.55
N LEU A 114 -5.71 -7.43 3.43
CA LEU A 114 -6.77 -7.23 4.40
C LEU A 114 -8.06 -7.99 4.03
N LEU A 115 -8.68 -8.65 5.01
CA LEU A 115 -10.00 -9.25 4.84
C LEU A 115 -11.05 -8.18 4.56
N GLU A 116 -11.01 -7.07 5.29
CA GLU A 116 -11.90 -5.93 5.17
C GLU A 116 -11.11 -4.66 4.78
N PRO A 117 -10.87 -4.41 3.48
CA PRO A 117 -10.10 -3.24 3.03
C PRO A 117 -10.73 -1.89 3.38
N ASP A 118 -12.06 -1.86 3.64
CA ASP A 118 -12.75 -0.66 4.10
C ASP A 118 -12.21 -0.16 5.46
N GLU A 119 -11.71 -1.05 6.33
CA GLU A 119 -11.11 -0.65 7.62
C GLU A 119 -9.86 0.21 7.41
N LEU A 120 -9.00 -0.16 6.45
CA LEU A 120 -7.85 0.65 6.07
C LEU A 120 -8.28 2.00 5.48
N ILE A 121 -9.30 2.00 4.62
CA ILE A 121 -9.83 3.23 4.02
C ILE A 121 -10.35 4.18 5.11
N GLU A 122 -11.12 3.67 6.08
CA GLU A 122 -11.63 4.49 7.19
C GLU A 122 -10.50 4.97 8.12
N PHE A 123 -9.48 4.15 8.34
CA PHE A 123 -8.27 4.57 9.06
C PHE A 123 -7.55 5.72 8.34
N ILE A 124 -7.31 5.59 7.03
CA ILE A 124 -6.71 6.64 6.18
C ILE A 124 -7.53 7.94 6.25
N LYS A 125 -8.87 7.87 6.22
CA LYS A 125 -9.74 9.05 6.31
C LYS A 125 -9.59 9.81 7.62
N LYS A 126 -9.35 9.11 8.74
CA LYS A 126 -9.18 9.73 10.07
C LYS A 126 -7.85 10.46 10.22
N ILE A 127 -6.79 10.05 9.52
CA ILE A 127 -5.48 10.71 9.56
C ILE A 127 -5.54 12.05 8.81
N ASN A 128 -4.82 13.06 9.31
CA ASN A 128 -4.67 14.33 8.58
C ASN A 128 -3.48 14.25 7.61
N TRP A 129 -3.74 14.37 6.31
CA TRP A 129 -2.74 14.32 5.25
C TRP A 129 -3.15 15.17 4.04
N LYS A 130 -2.17 15.55 3.21
CA LYS A 130 -2.38 16.32 1.97
C LYS A 130 -2.43 15.43 0.73
N TYR A 131 -1.46 14.50 0.61
CA TYR A 131 -1.36 13.53 -0.48
C TYR A 131 -1.30 12.11 0.05
N LEU A 132 -1.99 11.22 -0.63
CA LEU A 132 -1.91 9.77 -0.42
C LEU A 132 -1.21 9.13 -1.63
N VAL A 133 -0.22 8.29 -1.37
CA VAL A 133 0.37 7.38 -2.36
C VAL A 133 0.02 5.97 -1.92
N LEU A 134 -0.88 5.34 -2.67
CA LEU A 134 -1.43 4.02 -2.37
C LEU A 134 -1.08 3.06 -3.51
N SER A 135 -0.57 1.89 -3.21
CA SER A 135 -0.30 0.86 -4.21
C SER A 135 -0.88 -0.49 -3.85
N THR A 136 -1.06 -1.31 -4.85
CA THR A 136 -1.41 -2.73 -4.76
C THR A 136 -1.01 -3.42 -6.07
N PRO A 137 -0.81 -4.75 -6.09
CA PRO A 137 -0.59 -5.48 -7.33
C PRO A 137 -1.78 -5.38 -8.30
N ASP A 138 -1.48 -5.33 -9.61
CA ASP A 138 -2.49 -5.42 -10.68
C ASP A 138 -2.70 -6.87 -11.08
N ARG A 139 -3.90 -7.39 -10.80
CA ARG A 139 -4.27 -8.79 -11.10
C ARG A 139 -4.09 -9.15 -12.56
N GLU A 140 -4.50 -8.28 -13.48
CA GLU A 140 -4.44 -8.57 -14.90
C GLU A 140 -2.98 -8.68 -15.38
N VAL A 141 -2.13 -7.78 -14.92
CA VAL A 141 -0.70 -7.80 -15.24
C VAL A 141 -0.03 -9.05 -14.66
N ILE A 142 -0.32 -9.39 -13.40
CA ILE A 142 0.22 -10.62 -12.77
C ILE A 142 -0.21 -11.86 -13.54
N GLN A 143 -1.49 -12.01 -13.84
CA GLN A 143 -2.01 -13.15 -14.59
C GLN A 143 -1.39 -13.25 -16.00
N ASN A 144 -1.17 -12.12 -16.68
CA ASN A 144 -0.51 -12.10 -17.97
C ASN A 144 0.96 -12.51 -17.89
N LEU A 145 1.68 -12.08 -16.84
CA LEU A 145 3.05 -12.53 -16.57
C LEU A 145 3.10 -14.04 -16.33
N GLN A 146 2.19 -14.57 -15.51
CA GLN A 146 2.11 -15.99 -15.21
C GLN A 146 1.85 -16.82 -16.46
N ARG A 147 0.89 -16.41 -17.31
CA ARG A 147 0.64 -17.04 -18.62
C ARG A 147 1.87 -16.98 -19.54
N GLY A 148 2.61 -15.87 -19.51
CA GLY A 148 3.86 -15.70 -20.25
C GLY A 148 4.95 -16.68 -19.82
N PHE A 149 4.93 -17.15 -18.57
CA PHE A 149 5.80 -18.23 -18.06
C PHE A 149 5.27 -19.64 -18.32
N GLY A 150 4.10 -19.77 -18.97
CA GLY A 150 3.47 -21.07 -19.28
C GLY A 150 2.71 -21.68 -18.08
N TRP A 151 2.35 -20.86 -17.09
CA TRP A 151 1.57 -21.33 -15.95
C TRP A 151 0.08 -21.39 -16.31
N ASP A 152 -0.61 -22.38 -15.74
CA ASP A 152 -2.07 -22.43 -15.80
C ASP A 152 -2.64 -21.42 -14.80
N VAL A 153 -3.41 -20.46 -15.33
CA VAL A 153 -3.95 -19.35 -14.55
C VAL A 153 -5.46 -19.41 -14.55
N GLU A 154 -6.03 -19.66 -13.38
CA GLU A 154 -7.46 -19.56 -13.17
C GLU A 154 -7.88 -18.09 -13.11
N GLU A 155 -8.55 -17.61 -14.17
CA GLU A 155 -8.88 -16.18 -14.33
C GLU A 155 -9.69 -15.58 -13.18
N ASN A 156 -10.59 -16.37 -12.60
CA ASN A 156 -11.42 -15.97 -11.48
C ASN A 156 -10.99 -16.59 -10.15
N GLY A 157 -9.86 -17.28 -10.13
CA GLY A 157 -9.31 -17.92 -8.94
C GLY A 157 -8.72 -16.91 -7.94
N PRO A 158 -8.34 -17.39 -6.75
CA PRO A 158 -7.70 -16.56 -5.75
C PRO A 158 -6.33 -16.08 -6.23
N PRO A 159 -5.77 -15.00 -5.64
CA PRO A 159 -4.41 -14.57 -5.93
C PRO A 159 -3.40 -15.72 -5.86
N TYR A 160 -2.41 -15.71 -6.74
CA TYR A 160 -1.33 -16.70 -6.70
C TYR A 160 -0.49 -16.56 -5.41
N ASN A 161 -0.22 -15.31 -5.00
CA ASN A 161 0.43 -15.05 -3.74
C ASN A 161 -0.51 -15.42 -2.58
N GLU A 162 -0.11 -16.42 -1.78
CA GLU A 162 -0.92 -16.92 -0.66
C GLU A 162 -1.19 -15.89 0.45
N HIS A 163 -0.37 -14.85 0.53
CA HIS A 163 -0.54 -13.75 1.49
C HIS A 163 -1.58 -12.73 1.03
N HIS A 164 -1.95 -12.70 -0.26
CA HIS A 164 -2.98 -11.78 -0.77
C HIS A 164 -4.38 -12.37 -0.56
N ILE A 165 -5.26 -11.59 0.03
CA ILE A 165 -6.68 -11.92 0.15
C ILE A 165 -7.36 -11.77 -1.22
N ARG A 166 -7.09 -10.64 -1.88
CA ARG A 166 -7.61 -10.29 -3.21
C ARG A 166 -6.63 -9.42 -3.97
N GLU A 167 -6.80 -9.42 -5.27
CA GLU A 167 -6.10 -8.49 -6.15
C GLU A 167 -7.13 -7.81 -7.05
N TRP A 168 -6.89 -6.56 -7.39
CA TRP A 168 -7.73 -5.75 -8.27
C TRP A 168 -7.07 -5.61 -9.65
N THR A 169 -7.88 -5.56 -10.69
CA THR A 169 -7.43 -4.97 -11.95
C THR A 169 -7.28 -3.46 -11.79
N SER A 170 -6.56 -2.82 -12.70
CA SER A 170 -6.39 -1.36 -12.69
C SER A 170 -7.73 -0.61 -12.64
N LYS A 171 -8.72 -1.05 -13.43
CA LYS A 171 -10.05 -0.44 -13.42
C LYS A 171 -10.77 -0.61 -12.09
N GLU A 172 -10.78 -1.81 -11.54
CA GLU A 172 -11.45 -2.13 -10.27
C GLU A 172 -10.86 -1.34 -9.10
N PHE A 173 -9.53 -1.22 -9.05
CA PHE A 173 -8.84 -0.47 -7.99
C PHE A 173 -9.13 1.03 -8.09
N TYR A 174 -9.08 1.59 -9.31
CA TYR A 174 -9.49 2.97 -9.53
C TYR A 174 -10.93 3.23 -9.07
N GLU A 175 -11.88 2.37 -9.48
CA GLU A 175 -13.28 2.48 -9.11
C GLU A 175 -13.49 2.39 -7.59
N TYR A 176 -12.76 1.50 -6.92
CA TYR A 176 -12.83 1.35 -5.47
C TYR A 176 -12.27 2.58 -4.75
N VAL A 177 -11.06 3.02 -5.08
CA VAL A 177 -10.40 4.13 -4.39
C VAL A 177 -11.10 5.46 -4.66
N SER A 178 -11.60 5.69 -5.88
CA SER A 178 -12.27 6.93 -6.27
C SER A 178 -13.60 7.18 -5.55
N GLN A 179 -14.21 6.16 -4.96
CA GLN A 179 -15.39 6.32 -4.08
C GLN A 179 -15.04 7.03 -2.76
N HIS A 180 -13.78 6.96 -2.36
CA HIS A 180 -13.31 7.40 -1.04
C HIS A 180 -12.42 8.65 -1.09
N PHE A 181 -11.64 8.78 -2.18
CA PHE A 181 -10.65 9.84 -2.35
C PHE A 181 -10.69 10.42 -3.75
N ARG A 182 -10.25 11.67 -3.90
CA ARG A 182 -10.05 12.28 -5.22
C ARG A 182 -8.75 11.76 -5.80
N VAL A 183 -8.84 10.83 -6.75
CA VAL A 183 -7.70 10.33 -7.51
C VAL A 183 -7.17 11.44 -8.43
N ILE A 184 -5.87 11.72 -8.34
CA ILE A 184 -5.15 12.69 -9.18
C ILE A 184 -4.51 11.95 -10.35
N GLU A 185 -3.81 10.85 -10.04
CA GLU A 185 -3.14 10.00 -11.02
C GLU A 185 -3.30 8.54 -10.63
N HIS A 186 -3.35 7.66 -11.63
CA HIS A 186 -3.34 6.22 -11.49
C HIS A 186 -2.55 5.61 -12.65
N PHE A 187 -1.54 4.82 -12.36
CA PHE A 187 -0.65 4.22 -13.35
C PHE A 187 0.03 2.97 -12.78
N CYS A 188 0.53 2.10 -13.67
CA CYS A 188 1.42 1.02 -13.28
C CYS A 188 2.88 1.52 -13.23
N ALA A 189 3.65 1.02 -12.27
CA ALA A 189 5.05 1.35 -12.14
C ALA A 189 5.82 0.98 -13.43
N PRO A 190 6.71 1.84 -13.93
CA PRO A 190 7.40 1.60 -15.21
C PRO A 190 8.29 0.35 -15.24
N ILE A 191 8.93 0.02 -14.12
CA ILE A 191 9.84 -1.13 -13.99
C ILE A 191 9.08 -2.33 -13.44
N GLN A 192 8.43 -2.15 -12.31
CA GLN A 192 7.62 -3.17 -11.65
C GLN A 192 6.17 -3.06 -12.13
N LYS A 193 5.94 -3.49 -13.36
CA LYS A 193 4.68 -3.28 -14.10
C LYS A 193 3.43 -3.84 -13.39
N GLU A 194 3.60 -4.85 -12.55
CA GLU A 194 2.54 -5.43 -11.74
C GLU A 194 2.12 -4.56 -10.54
N CYS A 195 2.90 -3.54 -10.19
CA CYS A 195 2.56 -2.60 -9.14
C CYS A 195 1.76 -1.43 -9.72
N GLN A 196 0.50 -1.30 -9.35
CA GLN A 196 -0.32 -0.13 -9.69
C GLN A 196 -0.28 0.89 -8.56
N ILE A 197 -0.14 2.18 -8.91
CA ILE A 197 0.05 3.28 -7.98
C ILE A 197 -1.06 4.31 -8.18
N ILE A 198 -1.72 4.68 -7.10
CA ILE A 198 -2.67 5.80 -7.05
C ILE A 198 -2.07 6.94 -6.24
N ILE A 199 -2.13 8.15 -6.80
CA ILE A 199 -1.90 9.41 -6.11
C ILE A 199 -3.26 10.07 -5.89
N ALA A 200 -3.60 10.37 -4.65
CA ALA A 200 -4.90 10.93 -4.30
C ALA A 200 -4.81 12.06 -3.28
N THR A 201 -5.90 12.84 -3.18
CA THR A 201 -6.18 13.80 -2.12
C THR A 201 -7.53 13.53 -1.50
N LYS A 202 -7.82 14.14 -0.36
CA LYS A 202 -9.19 14.11 0.18
C LYS A 202 -10.14 14.81 -0.80
N HIS A 203 -11.39 14.34 -0.85
CA HIS A 203 -12.42 15.10 -1.55
C HIS A 203 -12.52 16.50 -0.95
N ASN A 204 -12.60 17.52 -1.78
CA ASN A 204 -12.93 18.85 -1.30
C ASN A 204 -14.31 18.82 -0.64
N LYS A 205 -14.40 19.29 0.59
CA LYS A 205 -15.67 19.47 1.29
C LYS A 205 -16.49 20.56 0.62
#